data_39dee97f638245a8dc8d2f50605f09d4
#
_entry.id   39dee97f638245a8dc8d2f50605f09d4
#
_cell.length_a   1.000
_cell.length_b   1.000
_cell.length_c   1.000
_cell.angle_alpha   90.00
_cell.angle_beta   90.00
_cell.angle_gamma   90.00
#
_symmetry.space_group_name_H-M   'P 1'
#
loop_
_entity.id
_entity.type
_entity.pdbx_description
1 polymer ?
#
loop_
_entity_poly.entity_id
_entity_poly.type
_entity_poly.pdbx_seq_one_letter_code
_entity_poly.pdbx_strand_id
1 'polypeptide(L)'
;MNLDICYVTSVKDDPIHENINPKIRSFYIGDGTVRTKFFLGLKAKILIMDMPDLETYHIKRSKIYPVHYIYIFHSIFSVHSYLRKGAVDNYDTIFCVGPHHKNEIQETEKIYNLKPKNLISFGFPRLDTLLNEKQNYSKNFDTNNNLILLTPSYGKNNLLEICGFELIKILLESNFKVLLRPHFKILKDSKKLISKILDEFGNNPNFSLENGVIPSKLFHSSICMISDWSGISFEYAFTFERPVIFIDVPKKILNPNFHDISLEPIEISYRDKIGFVVSPHELKTIPDLIYKSKNNNLSIIESIKKIRSRTIYNLGESAIIGAQYIQKLTTEL
;
A
#
# COMPACT_ATOMS: atom_id res chain seq x y z
N MET A 1 18.71 -0.29 21.29
CA MET A 1 18.98 -1.68 20.88
C MET A 1 20.40 -1.82 20.38
N ASN A 2 21.09 -2.85 20.83
CA ASN A 2 22.43 -3.16 20.30
C ASN A 2 22.28 -4.39 19.38
N LEU A 3 21.62 -4.20 18.21
CA LEU A 3 21.41 -5.22 17.20
C LEU A 3 22.20 -4.82 15.94
N ASP A 4 22.84 -5.80 15.33
CA ASP A 4 23.40 -5.68 13.98
C ASP A 4 22.28 -5.77 12.96
N ILE A 5 22.01 -4.68 12.27
CA ILE A 5 20.95 -4.61 11.27
C ILE A 5 21.58 -4.62 9.87
N CYS A 6 21.13 -5.56 9.05
CA CYS A 6 21.51 -5.64 7.64
C CYS A 6 20.27 -5.41 6.78
N TYR A 7 20.31 -4.40 5.92
CA TYR A 7 19.29 -4.18 4.90
C TYR A 7 19.78 -4.75 3.57
N VAL A 8 18.98 -5.62 2.99
CA VAL A 8 19.34 -6.31 1.76
C VAL A 8 18.34 -5.95 0.66
N THR A 9 18.84 -5.50 -0.47
CA THR A 9 18.02 -5.06 -1.60
C THR A 9 18.49 -5.62 -2.94
N SER A 10 17.56 -5.82 -3.87
CA SER A 10 17.84 -6.10 -5.29
C SER A 10 17.73 -4.84 -6.17
N VAL A 11 17.53 -3.66 -5.58
CA VAL A 11 17.50 -2.38 -6.27
C VAL A 11 18.89 -1.75 -6.16
N LYS A 12 19.56 -1.54 -7.32
CA LYS A 12 20.93 -1.04 -7.35
C LYS A 12 21.06 0.37 -6.75
N ASP A 13 20.09 1.23 -7.08
CA ASP A 13 20.06 2.64 -6.67
C ASP A 13 19.07 2.85 -5.52
N ASP A 14 19.01 1.89 -4.59
CA ASP A 14 18.16 1.99 -3.41
C ASP A 14 18.67 3.11 -2.48
N PRO A 15 17.82 4.07 -2.06
CA PRO A 15 18.22 5.18 -1.20
C PRO A 15 18.86 4.75 0.15
N ILE A 16 18.63 3.50 0.57
CA ILE A 16 19.25 2.96 1.80
C ILE A 16 20.78 2.95 1.73
N HIS A 17 21.36 2.90 0.51
CA HIS A 17 22.81 2.91 0.35
C HIS A 17 23.44 4.26 0.74
N GLU A 18 22.64 5.34 0.77
CA GLU A 18 23.05 6.66 1.23
C GLU A 18 22.82 6.86 2.75
N ASN A 19 22.32 5.84 3.44
CA ASN A 19 22.01 5.92 4.87
C ASN A 19 23.30 5.98 5.69
N ILE A 20 23.48 7.08 6.41
CA ILE A 20 24.63 7.33 7.27
C ILE A 20 24.54 6.69 8.67
N ASN A 21 23.45 6.00 9.00
CA ASN A 21 23.31 5.36 10.30
C ASN A 21 24.29 4.17 10.44
N PRO A 22 25.31 4.25 11.31
CA PRO A 22 26.34 3.22 11.41
C PRO A 22 25.83 1.87 11.93
N LYS A 23 24.61 1.84 12.46
CA LYS A 23 23.96 0.59 12.94
C LYS A 23 23.25 -0.19 11.83
N ILE A 24 23.14 0.38 10.63
CA ILE A 24 22.48 -0.26 9.50
C ILE A 24 23.50 -0.46 8.39
N ARG A 25 23.76 -1.70 8.03
CA ARG A 25 24.60 -2.06 6.87
C ARG A 25 23.70 -2.43 5.70
N SER A 26 23.87 -1.79 4.55
CA SER A 26 23.12 -2.07 3.33
C SER A 26 23.91 -2.93 2.35
N PHE A 27 23.22 -3.88 1.69
CA PHE A 27 23.83 -4.79 0.73
C PHE A 27 22.95 -4.91 -0.51
N TYR A 28 23.57 -4.75 -1.67
CA TYR A 28 22.95 -5.10 -2.95
C TYR A 28 23.26 -6.57 -3.29
N ILE A 29 22.24 -7.37 -3.54
CA ILE A 29 22.40 -8.81 -3.83
C ILE A 29 22.07 -9.18 -5.29
N GLY A 30 21.71 -8.22 -6.14
CA GLY A 30 21.32 -8.50 -7.53
C GLY A 30 20.08 -9.40 -7.64
N ASP A 31 20.01 -10.09 -8.76
CA ASP A 31 18.89 -10.95 -9.15
C ASP A 31 19.31 -12.40 -9.44
N GLY A 32 18.31 -13.26 -9.67
CA GLY A 32 18.50 -14.61 -10.18
C GLY A 32 19.26 -15.53 -9.21
N THR A 33 20.32 -16.18 -9.70
CA THR A 33 21.06 -17.21 -8.96
C THR A 33 21.75 -16.67 -7.70
N VAL A 34 22.26 -15.44 -7.75
CA VAL A 34 22.94 -14.81 -6.61
C VAL A 34 21.95 -14.64 -5.46
N ARG A 35 20.77 -14.12 -5.73
CA ARG A 35 19.69 -13.96 -4.74
C ARG A 35 19.29 -15.33 -4.14
N THR A 36 19.12 -16.35 -4.96
CA THR A 36 18.76 -17.68 -4.48
C THR A 36 19.83 -18.27 -3.57
N LYS A 37 21.12 -18.16 -3.94
CA LYS A 37 22.25 -18.61 -3.11
C LYS A 37 22.33 -17.84 -1.78
N PHE A 38 22.08 -16.53 -1.82
CA PHE A 38 22.04 -15.71 -0.61
C PHE A 38 21.02 -16.26 0.40
N PHE A 39 19.77 -16.51 -0.02
CA PHE A 39 18.74 -17.04 0.88
C PHE A 39 19.07 -18.44 1.42
N LEU A 40 19.57 -19.34 0.57
CA LEU A 40 19.93 -20.70 0.98
C LEU A 40 21.06 -20.75 2.03
N GLY A 41 21.96 -19.78 1.99
CA GLY A 41 23.09 -19.67 2.92
C GLY A 41 22.93 -18.59 4.00
N LEU A 42 21.76 -17.97 4.10
CA LEU A 42 21.53 -16.84 4.99
C LEU A 42 21.86 -17.17 6.43
N LYS A 43 22.80 -16.42 7.00
CA LYS A 43 23.18 -16.45 8.43
C LYS A 43 22.61 -15.23 9.14
N ALA A 44 21.47 -15.38 9.76
CA ALA A 44 20.82 -14.37 10.58
C ALA A 44 19.99 -15.05 11.67
N LYS A 45 19.73 -14.38 12.78
CA LYS A 45 18.75 -14.86 13.75
C LYS A 45 17.33 -14.64 13.20
N ILE A 46 17.06 -13.47 12.65
CA ILE A 46 15.75 -13.06 12.17
C ILE A 46 15.88 -12.46 10.77
N LEU A 47 14.97 -12.83 9.87
CA LEU A 47 14.78 -12.17 8.58
C LEU A 47 13.37 -11.58 8.53
N ILE A 48 13.27 -10.28 8.23
CA ILE A 48 12.00 -9.58 8.03
C ILE A 48 11.89 -9.21 6.56
N MET A 49 10.79 -9.55 5.90
CA MET A 49 10.55 -9.18 4.50
C MET A 49 9.07 -9.07 4.17
N ASP A 50 8.76 -8.31 3.13
CA ASP A 50 7.43 -8.13 2.55
C ASP A 50 7.19 -8.99 1.30
N MET A 51 8.13 -9.86 0.97
CA MET A 51 8.04 -10.74 -0.19
C MET A 51 7.25 -12.00 0.18
N PRO A 52 6.09 -12.24 -0.47
CA PRO A 52 5.35 -13.48 -0.28
C PRO A 52 6.06 -14.67 -0.92
N ASP A 53 5.48 -15.86 -0.75
CA ASP A 53 5.91 -17.07 -1.46
C ASP A 53 7.25 -17.68 -1.00
N LEU A 54 7.59 -17.47 0.29
CA LEU A 54 8.71 -18.18 0.91
C LEU A 54 8.55 -19.70 0.71
N GLU A 55 9.61 -20.39 0.31
CA GLU A 55 9.68 -21.81 -0.05
C GLU A 55 8.98 -22.18 -1.36
N THR A 56 8.26 -21.28 -2.00
CA THR A 56 7.51 -21.63 -3.21
C THR A 56 8.33 -21.51 -4.48
N TYR A 57 9.06 -20.39 -4.66
CA TYR A 57 9.84 -20.12 -5.87
C TYR A 57 11.33 -19.96 -5.57
N HIS A 58 11.85 -18.76 -5.78
CA HIS A 58 13.28 -18.43 -5.67
C HIS A 58 13.72 -18.13 -4.25
N ILE A 59 12.79 -17.74 -3.38
CA ILE A 59 13.08 -17.41 -2.00
C ILE A 59 12.88 -18.66 -1.17
N LYS A 60 13.98 -19.19 -0.66
CA LYS A 60 14.01 -20.41 0.15
C LYS A 60 14.47 -20.07 1.56
N ARG A 61 14.01 -20.85 2.53
CA ARG A 61 14.56 -20.78 3.89
C ARG A 61 16.03 -21.21 3.88
N SER A 62 16.81 -20.63 4.77
CA SER A 62 18.21 -21.08 4.96
C SER A 62 18.26 -22.56 5.25
N LYS A 63 19.15 -23.27 4.55
CA LYS A 63 19.40 -24.71 4.77
C LYS A 63 20.52 -24.96 5.78
N ILE A 64 21.23 -23.90 6.19
CA ILE A 64 22.45 -24.00 7.01
C ILE A 64 22.17 -23.51 8.42
N TYR A 65 21.36 -22.45 8.56
CA TYR A 65 21.13 -21.81 9.84
C TYR A 65 19.64 -21.76 10.21
N PRO A 66 19.28 -21.85 11.50
CA PRO A 66 17.90 -21.75 11.99
C PRO A 66 17.47 -20.27 12.02
N VAL A 67 17.04 -19.76 10.88
CA VAL A 67 16.56 -18.36 10.76
C VAL A 67 15.07 -18.31 11.06
N HIS A 68 14.64 -17.33 11.87
CA HIS A 68 13.24 -17.01 12.12
C HIS A 68 12.74 -16.00 11.08
N TYR A 69 11.67 -16.32 10.36
CA TYR A 69 11.15 -15.53 9.25
C TYR A 69 9.89 -14.77 9.65
N ILE A 70 9.94 -13.45 9.51
CA ILE A 70 8.82 -12.53 9.81
C ILE A 70 8.32 -11.93 8.50
N TYR A 71 7.02 -12.07 8.23
CA TYR A 71 6.36 -11.36 7.13
C TYR A 71 5.81 -10.02 7.60
N ILE A 72 6.05 -8.97 6.84
CA ILE A 72 5.50 -7.63 7.05
C ILE A 72 4.69 -7.21 5.82
N PHE A 73 3.51 -6.63 6.03
CA PHE A 73 2.68 -6.15 4.92
C PHE A 73 3.09 -4.76 4.44
N HIS A 74 3.08 -4.56 3.12
CA HIS A 74 3.26 -3.26 2.48
C HIS A 74 1.93 -2.63 2.04
N SER A 75 0.79 -3.20 2.43
CA SER A 75 -0.56 -2.71 2.14
C SER A 75 -1.47 -2.91 3.34
N ILE A 76 -2.48 -2.03 3.45
CA ILE A 76 -3.55 -2.14 4.47
C ILE A 76 -4.62 -3.15 4.05
N PHE A 77 -4.73 -3.45 2.75
CA PHE A 77 -5.80 -4.28 2.18
C PHE A 77 -5.80 -5.72 2.70
N SER A 78 -6.94 -6.36 2.56
CA SER A 78 -7.18 -7.74 2.96
C SER A 78 -6.21 -8.73 2.33
N VAL A 79 -5.77 -9.71 3.11
CA VAL A 79 -4.75 -10.69 2.70
C VAL A 79 -5.27 -11.61 1.59
N HIS A 80 -6.45 -12.20 1.81
CA HIS A 80 -6.99 -13.25 0.94
C HIS A 80 -7.53 -12.71 -0.41
N SER A 81 -7.67 -11.39 -0.58
CA SER A 81 -8.08 -10.81 -1.86
C SER A 81 -6.93 -10.73 -2.86
N TYR A 82 -5.69 -10.56 -2.41
CA TYR A 82 -4.56 -10.36 -3.31
C TYR A 82 -3.40 -11.36 -3.15
N LEU A 83 -3.19 -11.92 -1.97
CA LEU A 83 -2.21 -12.98 -1.78
C LEU A 83 -2.81 -14.34 -2.13
N ARG A 84 -2.14 -15.08 -2.99
CA ARG A 84 -2.55 -16.43 -3.35
C ARG A 84 -2.43 -17.38 -2.15
N LYS A 85 -3.14 -18.49 -2.21
CA LYS A 85 -2.98 -19.59 -1.26
C LYS A 85 -1.52 -19.99 -1.13
N GLY A 86 -1.05 -20.17 0.09
CA GLY A 86 0.33 -20.57 0.39
C GLY A 86 1.33 -19.41 0.48
N ALA A 87 0.96 -18.20 0.12
CA ALA A 87 1.88 -17.08 0.01
C ALA A 87 2.63 -16.73 1.32
N VAL A 88 1.99 -16.93 2.46
CA VAL A 88 2.57 -16.65 3.79
C VAL A 88 2.70 -17.88 4.69
N ASP A 89 2.44 -19.07 4.16
CA ASP A 89 2.35 -20.30 4.97
C ASP A 89 3.67 -20.70 5.62
N ASN A 90 4.78 -20.38 4.98
CA ASN A 90 6.12 -20.77 5.42
C ASN A 90 6.82 -19.72 6.30
N TYR A 91 6.11 -18.70 6.74
CA TYR A 91 6.60 -17.73 7.73
C TYR A 91 6.33 -18.22 9.16
N ASP A 92 7.23 -17.87 10.08
CA ASP A 92 7.09 -18.23 11.50
C ASP A 92 6.22 -17.20 12.24
N THR A 93 6.37 -15.93 11.87
CA THR A 93 5.62 -14.80 12.44
C THR A 93 5.08 -13.90 11.34
N ILE A 94 3.90 -13.32 11.57
CA ILE A 94 3.31 -12.32 10.70
C ILE A 94 3.00 -11.06 11.49
N PHE A 95 3.48 -9.92 11.00
CA PHE A 95 3.17 -8.60 11.52
C PHE A 95 1.85 -8.10 10.91
N CYS A 96 0.75 -8.28 11.62
CA CYS A 96 -0.57 -7.91 11.17
C CYS A 96 -0.81 -6.40 11.27
N VAL A 97 -1.30 -5.79 10.19
CA VAL A 97 -1.64 -4.36 10.15
C VAL A 97 -2.83 -4.06 11.07
N GLY A 98 -3.81 -4.93 11.06
CA GLY A 98 -5.02 -4.77 11.84
C GLY A 98 -5.76 -6.09 12.08
N PRO A 99 -6.93 -6.03 12.75
CA PRO A 99 -7.72 -7.22 13.07
C PRO A 99 -8.12 -8.06 11.86
N HIS A 100 -8.40 -7.42 10.71
CA HIS A 100 -8.76 -8.10 9.47
C HIS A 100 -7.67 -9.06 9.01
N HIS A 101 -6.38 -8.65 8.99
CA HIS A 101 -5.26 -9.54 8.65
C HIS A 101 -5.21 -10.76 9.57
N LYS A 102 -5.34 -10.52 10.89
CA LYS A 102 -5.31 -11.60 11.87
C LYS A 102 -6.44 -12.60 11.65
N ASN A 103 -7.67 -12.11 11.47
CA ASN A 103 -8.85 -12.94 11.27
C ASN A 103 -8.75 -13.74 9.96
N GLU A 104 -8.34 -13.09 8.87
CA GLU A 104 -8.20 -13.74 7.56
C GLU A 104 -7.12 -14.84 7.55
N ILE A 105 -5.99 -14.59 8.21
CA ILE A 105 -4.93 -15.60 8.32
C ILE A 105 -5.39 -16.77 9.18
N GLN A 106 -6.03 -16.52 10.32
CA GLN A 106 -6.56 -17.58 11.19
C GLN A 106 -7.62 -18.42 10.48
N GLU A 107 -8.51 -17.78 9.70
CA GLU A 107 -9.51 -18.52 8.93
C GLU A 107 -8.85 -19.33 7.80
N THR A 108 -7.82 -18.80 7.14
CA THR A 108 -7.01 -19.52 6.15
C THR A 108 -6.33 -20.73 6.78
N GLU A 109 -5.72 -20.57 7.95
CA GLU A 109 -5.07 -21.66 8.69
C GLU A 109 -6.05 -22.78 9.04
N LYS A 110 -7.25 -22.41 9.47
CA LYS A 110 -8.33 -23.35 9.81
C LYS A 110 -8.83 -24.11 8.57
N ILE A 111 -9.16 -23.40 7.49
CA ILE A 111 -9.74 -24.01 6.28
C ILE A 111 -8.75 -24.96 5.62
N TYR A 112 -7.47 -24.62 5.60
CA TYR A 112 -6.45 -25.43 4.95
C TYR A 112 -5.65 -26.33 5.90
N ASN A 113 -6.07 -26.39 7.17
CA ASN A 113 -5.40 -27.20 8.23
C ASN A 113 -3.90 -26.91 8.32
N LEU A 114 -3.53 -25.62 8.34
CA LEU A 114 -2.14 -25.17 8.39
C LEU A 114 -1.66 -25.07 9.83
N LYS A 115 -0.34 -25.15 10.01
CA LYS A 115 0.28 -24.85 11.31
C LYS A 115 0.03 -23.37 11.65
N PRO A 116 -0.53 -23.05 12.84
CA PRO A 116 -0.72 -21.68 13.26
C PRO A 116 0.60 -20.90 13.33
N LYS A 117 0.56 -19.67 12.83
CA LYS A 117 1.67 -18.73 12.86
C LYS A 117 1.57 -17.82 14.09
N ASN A 118 2.67 -17.22 14.47
CA ASN A 118 2.65 -16.20 15.49
C ASN A 118 2.17 -14.86 14.89
N LEU A 119 0.94 -14.45 15.21
CA LEU A 119 0.29 -13.25 14.65
C LEU A 119 0.41 -12.07 15.62
N ILE A 120 1.27 -11.12 15.28
CA ILE A 120 1.55 -9.93 16.10
C ILE A 120 0.63 -8.78 15.68
N SER A 121 -0.05 -8.17 16.63
CA SER A 121 -0.79 -6.92 16.43
C SER A 121 0.22 -5.79 16.27
N PHE A 122 0.64 -5.54 15.02
CA PHE A 122 1.79 -4.68 14.71
C PHE A 122 1.39 -3.25 14.37
N GLY A 123 0.52 -3.09 13.37
CA GLY A 123 0.17 -1.80 12.79
C GLY A 123 0.78 -1.57 11.41
N PHE A 124 0.86 -0.30 11.00
CA PHE A 124 1.34 0.05 9.66
C PHE A 124 2.31 1.25 9.71
N PRO A 125 3.63 1.01 9.78
CA PRO A 125 4.63 2.06 9.96
C PRO A 125 4.60 3.16 8.91
N ARG A 126 4.22 2.84 7.67
CA ARG A 126 4.07 3.84 6.61
C ARG A 126 2.98 4.86 6.96
N LEU A 127 1.85 4.42 7.54
CA LEU A 127 0.79 5.34 7.98
C LEU A 127 1.28 6.21 9.14
N ASP A 128 2.06 5.65 10.06
CA ASP A 128 2.64 6.40 11.17
C ASP A 128 3.57 7.51 10.65
N THR A 129 4.41 7.19 9.66
CA THR A 129 5.27 8.17 8.99
C THR A 129 4.46 9.29 8.34
N LEU A 130 3.42 8.95 7.57
CA LEU A 130 2.56 9.93 6.91
C LEU A 130 1.82 10.83 7.92
N LEU A 131 1.37 10.28 9.05
CA LEU A 131 0.74 11.05 10.12
C LEU A 131 1.72 12.05 10.78
N ASN A 132 2.96 11.63 11.02
CA ASN A 132 4.00 12.50 11.56
C ASN A 132 4.37 13.61 10.56
N GLU A 133 4.52 13.30 9.29
CA GLU A 133 4.79 14.27 8.23
C GLU A 133 3.62 15.27 8.07
N LYS A 134 2.37 14.82 8.16
CA LYS A 134 1.19 15.69 8.14
C LYS A 134 1.28 16.79 9.22
N GLN A 135 1.71 16.45 10.43
CA GLN A 135 1.86 17.43 11.51
C GLN A 135 2.86 18.53 11.17
N ASN A 136 3.93 18.20 10.43
CA ASN A 136 4.94 19.15 10.00
C ASN A 136 4.46 20.10 8.89
N TYR A 137 3.53 19.65 8.02
CA TYR A 137 3.01 20.43 6.89
C TYR A 137 1.73 21.22 7.23
N SER A 138 1.07 20.97 8.36
CA SER A 138 -0.25 21.54 8.70
C SER A 138 -0.28 23.06 8.80
N LYS A 139 0.87 23.73 8.94
CA LYS A 139 0.99 25.19 9.09
C LYS A 139 0.92 25.97 7.78
N ASN A 140 1.06 25.35 6.61
CA ASN A 140 1.19 26.01 5.30
C ASN A 140 0.26 25.42 4.23
N PHE A 141 -0.94 25.01 4.60
CA PHE A 141 -1.89 24.44 3.63
C PHE A 141 -2.50 25.54 2.76
N ASP A 142 -2.19 25.53 1.45
CA ASP A 142 -2.83 26.41 0.48
C ASP A 142 -4.23 25.85 0.15
N THR A 143 -5.24 26.47 0.71
CA THR A 143 -6.66 26.13 0.49
C THR A 143 -7.13 26.41 -0.95
N ASN A 144 -6.38 27.18 -1.73
CA ASN A 144 -6.68 27.51 -3.12
C ASN A 144 -6.12 26.48 -4.12
N ASN A 145 -5.43 25.45 -3.65
CA ASN A 145 -4.89 24.43 -4.53
C ASN A 145 -6.01 23.49 -4.99
N ASN A 146 -6.21 23.39 -6.31
CA ASN A 146 -7.17 22.49 -6.95
C ASN A 146 -6.52 21.19 -7.42
N LEU A 147 -5.50 20.69 -6.73
CA LEU A 147 -4.78 19.47 -7.10
C LEU A 147 -5.59 18.22 -6.78
N ILE A 148 -5.81 17.41 -7.80
CA ILE A 148 -6.40 16.06 -7.71
C ILE A 148 -5.29 15.02 -7.91
N LEU A 149 -5.22 14.05 -7.01
CA LEU A 149 -4.37 12.88 -7.18
C LEU A 149 -5.17 11.77 -7.86
N LEU A 150 -4.75 11.36 -9.05
CA LEU A 150 -5.33 10.24 -9.77
C LEU A 150 -4.40 9.03 -9.64
N THR A 151 -4.82 8.04 -8.85
CA THR A 151 -3.96 6.91 -8.42
C THR A 151 -4.55 5.55 -8.81
N PRO A 152 -4.49 5.18 -10.10
CA PRO A 152 -5.01 3.91 -10.59
C PRO A 152 -4.22 2.72 -10.04
N SER A 153 -4.92 1.62 -9.71
CA SER A 153 -4.30 0.34 -9.41
C SER A 153 -3.75 -0.31 -10.68
N TYR A 154 -2.87 -1.31 -10.53
CA TYR A 154 -2.38 -2.10 -11.65
C TYR A 154 -3.28 -3.31 -11.93
N GLY A 155 -3.13 -3.90 -13.11
CA GLY A 155 -3.88 -5.06 -13.59
C GLY A 155 -4.86 -4.69 -14.68
N LYS A 156 -5.54 -5.69 -15.21
CA LYS A 156 -6.56 -5.51 -16.26
C LYS A 156 -7.79 -4.81 -15.69
N ASN A 157 -8.46 -4.05 -16.53
CA ASN A 157 -9.71 -3.36 -16.20
C ASN A 157 -9.56 -2.35 -15.03
N ASN A 158 -8.37 -1.78 -14.84
CA ASN A 158 -8.19 -0.67 -13.90
C ASN A 158 -8.84 0.62 -14.44
N LEU A 159 -9.01 1.60 -13.59
CA LEU A 159 -9.69 2.84 -13.96
C LEU A 159 -9.03 3.57 -15.15
N LEU A 160 -7.69 3.48 -15.28
CA LEU A 160 -7.00 4.15 -16.37
C LEU A 160 -7.30 3.52 -17.73
N GLU A 161 -7.44 2.19 -17.77
CA GLU A 161 -7.82 1.45 -18.98
C GLU A 161 -9.30 1.66 -19.37
N ILE A 162 -10.19 1.71 -18.36
CA ILE A 162 -11.64 1.78 -18.61
C ILE A 162 -12.09 3.20 -18.95
N CYS A 163 -11.66 4.19 -18.17
CA CYS A 163 -12.22 5.54 -18.28
C CYS A 163 -11.17 6.66 -18.00
N GLY A 164 -9.90 6.31 -17.86
CA GLY A 164 -8.87 7.28 -17.43
C GLY A 164 -8.75 8.47 -18.36
N PHE A 165 -8.84 8.28 -19.67
CA PHE A 165 -8.74 9.36 -20.65
C PHE A 165 -9.88 10.38 -20.50
N GLU A 166 -11.12 9.89 -20.46
CA GLU A 166 -12.29 10.75 -20.28
C GLU A 166 -12.31 11.43 -18.91
N LEU A 167 -11.92 10.70 -17.86
CA LEU A 167 -11.83 11.25 -16.51
C LEU A 167 -10.81 12.40 -16.44
N ILE A 168 -9.61 12.23 -17.00
CA ILE A 168 -8.59 13.29 -17.04
C ILE A 168 -9.14 14.52 -17.78
N LYS A 169 -9.78 14.31 -18.93
CA LYS A 169 -10.38 15.38 -19.74
C LYS A 169 -11.41 16.17 -18.92
N ILE A 170 -12.37 15.50 -18.29
CA ILE A 170 -13.41 16.13 -17.46
C ILE A 170 -12.78 16.96 -16.33
N LEU A 171 -11.77 16.42 -15.65
CA LEU A 171 -11.11 17.12 -14.55
C LEU A 171 -10.39 18.39 -15.03
N LEU A 172 -9.67 18.33 -16.15
CA LEU A 172 -8.96 19.48 -16.72
C LEU A 172 -9.93 20.55 -17.24
N GLU A 173 -11.02 20.14 -17.93
CA GLU A 173 -12.10 21.04 -18.38
C GLU A 173 -12.82 21.71 -17.20
N SER A 174 -12.84 21.07 -16.03
CA SER A 174 -13.37 21.61 -14.77
C SER A 174 -12.35 22.45 -13.98
N ASN A 175 -11.22 22.84 -14.59
CA ASN A 175 -10.15 23.65 -14.01
C ASN A 175 -9.45 23.03 -12.79
N PHE A 176 -9.41 21.70 -12.68
CA PHE A 176 -8.59 21.03 -11.71
C PHE A 176 -7.17 20.80 -12.24
N LYS A 177 -6.19 20.80 -11.34
CA LYS A 177 -4.85 20.28 -11.60
C LYS A 177 -4.87 18.78 -11.36
N VAL A 178 -4.38 18.00 -12.32
CA VAL A 178 -4.37 16.52 -12.26
C VAL A 178 -2.95 16.02 -12.16
N LEU A 179 -2.62 15.36 -11.08
CA LEU A 179 -1.40 14.57 -10.93
C LEU A 179 -1.75 13.09 -11.11
N LEU A 180 -1.43 12.55 -12.26
CA LEU A 180 -1.56 11.13 -12.53
C LEU A 180 -0.36 10.38 -11.95
N ARG A 181 -0.60 9.47 -11.03
CA ARG A 181 0.42 8.57 -10.47
C ARG A 181 -0.03 7.12 -10.65
N PRO A 182 0.27 6.51 -11.79
CA PRO A 182 -0.03 5.10 -12.02
C PRO A 182 0.91 4.22 -11.18
N HIS A 183 0.45 3.03 -10.86
CA HIS A 183 1.32 2.02 -10.28
C HIS A 183 2.48 1.70 -11.24
N PHE A 184 3.69 1.45 -10.73
CA PHE A 184 4.90 1.24 -11.56
C PHE A 184 4.73 0.11 -12.61
N LYS A 185 3.90 -0.90 -12.34
CA LYS A 185 3.57 -1.94 -13.31
C LYS A 185 2.81 -1.41 -14.53
N ILE A 186 1.94 -0.41 -14.37
CA ILE A 186 1.24 0.22 -15.50
C ILE A 186 2.26 0.93 -16.41
N LEU A 187 3.21 1.65 -15.84
CA LEU A 187 4.28 2.31 -16.61
C LEU A 187 5.10 1.32 -17.43
N LYS A 188 5.28 0.10 -16.92
CA LYS A 188 6.02 -0.97 -17.60
C LYS A 188 5.15 -1.69 -18.63
N ASP A 189 3.93 -2.07 -18.28
CA ASP A 189 3.11 -3.03 -19.02
C ASP A 189 2.14 -2.35 -20.00
N SER A 190 1.73 -1.09 -19.72
CA SER A 190 0.74 -0.33 -20.51
C SER A 190 1.33 0.94 -21.15
N LYS A 191 2.57 0.85 -21.67
CA LYS A 191 3.30 1.99 -22.26
C LYS A 191 2.51 2.75 -23.31
N LYS A 192 1.77 2.03 -24.18
CA LYS A 192 0.95 2.65 -25.25
C LYS A 192 -0.17 3.52 -24.68
N LEU A 193 -0.79 3.11 -23.55
CA LEU A 193 -1.82 3.89 -22.89
C LEU A 193 -1.23 5.17 -22.29
N ILE A 194 -0.09 5.05 -21.60
CA ILE A 194 0.61 6.19 -21.02
C ILE A 194 1.06 7.17 -22.12
N SER A 195 1.61 6.68 -23.24
CA SER A 195 1.98 7.54 -24.38
C SER A 195 0.79 8.33 -24.91
N LYS A 196 -0.37 7.67 -25.15
CA LYS A 196 -1.59 8.36 -25.61
C LYS A 196 -2.05 9.45 -24.64
N ILE A 197 -1.97 9.20 -23.33
CA ILE A 197 -2.34 10.20 -22.31
C ILE A 197 -1.36 11.38 -22.36
N LEU A 198 -0.06 11.14 -22.52
CA LEU A 198 0.94 12.19 -22.62
C LEU A 198 0.84 12.96 -23.94
N ASP A 199 0.53 12.31 -25.05
CA ASP A 199 0.35 12.95 -26.37
C ASP A 199 -0.83 13.94 -26.32
N GLU A 200 -1.89 13.60 -25.59
CA GLU A 200 -3.09 14.47 -25.48
C GLU A 200 -2.95 15.53 -24.40
N PHE A 201 -2.50 15.14 -23.20
CA PHE A 201 -2.57 16.01 -22.00
C PHE A 201 -1.20 16.53 -21.55
N GLY A 202 -0.09 15.99 -22.05
CA GLY A 202 1.27 16.29 -21.57
C GLY A 202 1.68 17.77 -21.69
N ASN A 203 1.11 18.50 -22.66
CA ASN A 203 1.35 19.93 -22.82
C ASN A 203 0.39 20.83 -22.01
N ASN A 204 -0.59 20.25 -21.30
CA ASN A 204 -1.51 21.01 -20.47
C ASN A 204 -0.81 21.38 -19.13
N PRO A 205 -0.71 22.68 -18.77
CA PRO A 205 -0.02 23.11 -17.56
C PRO A 205 -0.67 22.61 -16.27
N ASN A 206 -1.91 22.15 -16.35
CA ASN A 206 -2.65 21.57 -15.23
C ASN A 206 -2.56 20.03 -15.17
N PHE A 207 -1.82 19.39 -16.08
CA PHE A 207 -1.60 17.95 -16.04
C PHE A 207 -0.14 17.62 -15.73
N SER A 208 0.08 16.62 -14.90
CA SER A 208 1.41 16.06 -14.64
C SER A 208 1.35 14.55 -14.42
N LEU A 209 2.40 13.85 -14.84
CA LEU A 209 2.61 12.43 -14.60
C LEU A 209 3.75 12.25 -13.60
N GLU A 210 3.48 11.53 -12.51
CA GLU A 210 4.49 11.13 -11.52
C GLU A 210 4.80 9.64 -11.69
N ASN A 211 6.07 9.32 -11.86
CA ASN A 211 6.54 7.95 -12.08
C ASN A 211 7.26 7.33 -10.87
N GLY A 212 7.40 8.09 -9.79
CA GLY A 212 8.08 7.70 -8.57
C GLY A 212 7.18 7.54 -7.36
N VAL A 213 7.79 7.62 -6.19
CA VAL A 213 7.08 7.73 -4.92
C VAL A 213 6.53 9.15 -4.80
N ILE A 214 5.21 9.28 -4.58
CA ILE A 214 4.61 10.60 -4.38
C ILE A 214 5.22 11.21 -3.11
N PRO A 215 5.86 12.39 -3.21
CA PRO A 215 6.28 13.11 -2.02
C PRO A 215 5.07 13.39 -1.11
N SER A 216 5.23 13.22 0.19
CA SER A 216 4.16 13.44 1.18
C SER A 216 3.54 14.84 1.08
N LYS A 217 4.33 15.84 0.66
CA LYS A 217 3.88 17.19 0.39
C LYS A 217 2.75 17.23 -0.66
N LEU A 218 2.80 16.41 -1.71
CA LEU A 218 1.77 16.36 -2.74
C LEU A 218 0.47 15.73 -2.23
N PHE A 219 0.57 14.71 -1.39
CA PHE A 219 -0.61 14.20 -0.69
C PHE A 219 -1.26 15.27 0.18
N HIS A 220 -0.45 16.01 0.91
CA HIS A 220 -0.93 17.07 1.81
C HIS A 220 -1.62 18.20 1.02
N SER A 221 -1.03 18.63 -0.10
CA SER A 221 -1.55 19.73 -0.92
C SER A 221 -2.72 19.34 -1.83
N SER A 222 -3.01 18.07 -2.03
CA SER A 222 -4.16 17.63 -2.83
C SER A 222 -5.48 17.85 -2.09
N ILE A 223 -6.52 18.25 -2.83
CA ILE A 223 -7.86 18.43 -2.26
C ILE A 223 -8.67 17.13 -2.26
N CYS A 224 -8.36 16.22 -3.18
CA CYS A 224 -9.05 14.95 -3.33
C CYS A 224 -8.12 13.91 -3.96
N MET A 225 -8.36 12.65 -3.65
CA MET A 225 -7.80 11.50 -4.37
C MET A 225 -8.91 10.78 -5.13
N ILE A 226 -8.64 10.44 -6.39
CA ILE A 226 -9.47 9.55 -7.20
C ILE A 226 -8.70 8.27 -7.43
N SER A 227 -9.31 7.13 -7.14
CA SER A 227 -8.67 5.83 -7.22
C SER A 227 -9.67 4.73 -7.58
N ASP A 228 -9.20 3.50 -7.66
CA ASP A 228 -10.01 2.31 -7.80
C ASP A 228 -9.69 1.31 -6.66
N TRP A 229 -9.06 0.18 -6.97
CA TRP A 229 -8.66 -0.87 -6.03
C TRP A 229 -7.17 -0.72 -5.62
N SER A 230 -6.76 0.46 -5.17
CA SER A 230 -5.39 0.74 -4.75
C SER A 230 -5.29 1.02 -3.25
N GLY A 231 -4.38 0.35 -2.54
CA GLY A 231 -4.17 0.50 -1.09
C GLY A 231 -3.83 1.93 -0.65
N ILE A 232 -3.23 2.72 -1.55
CA ILE A 232 -2.88 4.12 -1.28
C ILE A 232 -4.11 5.00 -0.98
N SER A 233 -5.30 4.59 -1.44
CA SER A 233 -6.55 5.31 -1.16
C SER A 233 -6.91 5.28 0.33
N PHE A 234 -6.68 4.15 0.99
CA PHE A 234 -6.88 4.03 2.43
C PHE A 234 -5.79 4.76 3.21
N GLU A 235 -4.54 4.71 2.75
CA GLU A 235 -3.45 5.51 3.34
C GLU A 235 -3.78 7.00 3.29
N TYR A 236 -4.30 7.49 2.14
CA TYR A 236 -4.71 8.88 1.97
C TYR A 236 -5.87 9.25 2.90
N ALA A 237 -6.97 8.47 2.86
CA ALA A 237 -8.14 8.73 3.70
C ALA A 237 -7.78 8.73 5.19
N PHE A 238 -7.02 7.73 5.65
CA PHE A 238 -6.66 7.56 7.05
C PHE A 238 -5.65 8.61 7.54
N THR A 239 -4.76 9.09 6.67
CA THR A 239 -3.79 10.13 7.03
C THR A 239 -4.45 11.50 7.07
N PHE A 240 -5.14 11.88 5.98
CA PHE A 240 -5.59 13.27 5.78
C PHE A 240 -7.04 13.49 6.23
N GLU A 241 -7.75 12.41 6.58
CA GLU A 241 -9.15 12.46 6.96
C GLU A 241 -10.02 13.13 5.87
N ARG A 242 -9.66 12.83 4.60
CA ARG A 242 -10.32 13.32 3.40
C ARG A 242 -11.01 12.19 2.67
N PRO A 243 -12.24 12.41 2.17
CA PRO A 243 -12.92 11.41 1.33
C PRO A 243 -12.12 11.10 0.07
N VAL A 244 -12.22 9.85 -0.36
CA VAL A 244 -11.69 9.39 -1.65
C VAL A 244 -12.86 9.21 -2.62
N ILE A 245 -12.65 9.50 -3.91
CA ILE A 245 -13.58 9.13 -4.96
C ILE A 245 -13.09 7.82 -5.58
N PHE A 246 -13.88 6.78 -5.43
CA PHE A 246 -13.58 5.45 -5.98
C PHE A 246 -14.33 5.23 -7.28
N ILE A 247 -13.61 4.99 -8.37
CA ILE A 247 -14.24 4.56 -9.62
C ILE A 247 -14.57 3.07 -9.50
N ASP A 248 -15.83 2.73 -9.74
CA ASP A 248 -16.35 1.37 -9.57
C ASP A 248 -16.08 0.49 -10.79
N VAL A 249 -14.81 0.26 -11.04
CA VAL A 249 -14.32 -0.70 -12.03
C VAL A 249 -14.40 -2.13 -11.47
N PRO A 250 -14.29 -3.17 -12.29
CA PRO A 250 -14.30 -4.56 -11.82
C PRO A 250 -13.33 -4.81 -10.65
N LYS A 251 -13.81 -5.59 -9.68
CA LYS A 251 -13.03 -5.89 -8.45
C LYS A 251 -11.68 -6.51 -8.81
N LYS A 252 -10.64 -6.00 -8.17
CA LYS A 252 -9.28 -6.50 -8.33
C LYS A 252 -9.05 -7.65 -7.33
N ILE A 253 -9.39 -8.85 -7.72
CA ILE A 253 -9.11 -10.06 -6.97
C ILE A 253 -7.97 -10.79 -7.67
N LEU A 254 -6.83 -10.94 -6.99
CA LEU A 254 -5.64 -11.60 -7.54
C LEU A 254 -5.50 -13.04 -7.06
N ASN A 255 -6.16 -13.41 -5.96
CA ASN A 255 -6.17 -14.76 -5.43
C ASN A 255 -7.26 -15.61 -6.09
N PRO A 256 -6.95 -16.64 -6.86
CA PRO A 256 -7.95 -17.51 -7.45
C PRO A 256 -8.77 -18.29 -6.39
N ASN A 257 -8.22 -18.46 -5.19
CA ASN A 257 -8.88 -19.10 -4.05
C ASN A 257 -9.62 -18.12 -3.13
N PHE A 258 -9.90 -16.91 -3.60
CA PHE A 258 -10.56 -15.86 -2.81
C PHE A 258 -11.86 -16.35 -2.14
N HIS A 259 -12.67 -17.11 -2.85
CA HIS A 259 -13.97 -17.56 -2.38
C HIS A 259 -13.91 -18.65 -1.30
N ASP A 260 -12.73 -19.23 -1.03
CA ASP A 260 -12.57 -20.21 0.04
C ASP A 260 -12.66 -19.56 1.43
N ILE A 261 -12.39 -18.25 1.53
CA ILE A 261 -12.46 -17.46 2.76
C ILE A 261 -13.72 -16.62 2.74
N SER A 262 -14.63 -16.85 3.69
CA SER A 262 -15.94 -16.17 3.73
C SER A 262 -15.91 -14.73 4.28
N LEU A 263 -14.75 -14.25 4.71
CA LEU A 263 -14.60 -12.89 5.25
C LEU A 263 -14.63 -11.87 4.11
N GLU A 264 -15.41 -10.80 4.29
CA GLU A 264 -15.46 -9.73 3.32
C GLU A 264 -14.22 -8.81 3.45
N PRO A 265 -13.48 -8.57 2.34
CA PRO A 265 -12.34 -7.66 2.34
C PRO A 265 -12.70 -6.24 2.76
N ILE A 266 -11.81 -5.61 3.53
CA ILE A 266 -12.03 -4.23 4.00
C ILE A 266 -12.14 -3.22 2.84
N GLU A 267 -11.42 -3.44 1.76
CA GLU A 267 -11.49 -2.62 0.54
C GLU A 267 -12.85 -2.72 -0.17
N ILE A 268 -13.65 -3.74 0.10
CA ILE A 268 -15.03 -3.84 -0.37
C ILE A 268 -15.96 -3.18 0.64
N SER A 269 -15.81 -3.50 1.92
CA SER A 269 -16.73 -3.09 3.00
C SER A 269 -16.66 -1.60 3.35
N TYR A 270 -15.58 -0.89 3.01
CA TYR A 270 -15.34 0.45 3.54
C TYR A 270 -15.23 1.56 2.49
N ARG A 271 -15.18 1.27 1.18
CA ARG A 271 -15.06 2.31 0.13
C ARG A 271 -16.17 3.36 0.23
N ASP A 272 -17.41 2.92 0.34
CA ASP A 272 -18.60 3.78 0.46
C ASP A 272 -18.69 4.55 1.79
N LYS A 273 -17.95 4.10 2.81
CA LYS A 273 -17.91 4.70 4.15
C LYS A 273 -16.77 5.68 4.35
N ILE A 274 -15.72 5.60 3.51
CA ILE A 274 -14.57 6.53 3.55
C ILE A 274 -14.52 7.46 2.34
N GLY A 275 -15.54 7.40 1.47
CA GLY A 275 -15.57 8.22 0.27
C GLY A 275 -16.84 8.04 -0.55
N PHE A 276 -16.72 8.31 -1.83
CA PHE A 276 -17.80 8.20 -2.81
C PHE A 276 -17.45 7.12 -3.83
N VAL A 277 -18.39 6.26 -4.16
CA VAL A 277 -18.23 5.24 -5.20
C VAL A 277 -18.99 5.70 -6.44
N VAL A 278 -18.30 5.82 -7.58
CA VAL A 278 -18.83 6.40 -8.82
C VAL A 278 -18.67 5.40 -9.95
N SER A 279 -19.75 5.15 -10.68
CA SER A 279 -19.72 4.32 -11.89
C SER A 279 -18.85 4.97 -12.98
N PRO A 280 -18.11 4.18 -13.79
CA PRO A 280 -17.43 4.69 -14.99
C PRO A 280 -18.35 5.40 -16.00
N HIS A 281 -19.67 5.17 -15.91
CA HIS A 281 -20.68 5.83 -16.76
C HIS A 281 -21.16 7.19 -16.21
N GLU A 282 -20.74 7.56 -14.99
CA GLU A 282 -21.20 8.76 -14.28
C GLU A 282 -20.07 9.77 -14.00
N LEU A 283 -18.98 9.74 -14.78
CA LEU A 283 -17.79 10.57 -14.56
C LEU A 283 -18.09 12.06 -14.50
N LYS A 284 -19.14 12.54 -15.19
CA LYS A 284 -19.54 13.94 -15.19
C LYS A 284 -20.01 14.45 -13.82
N THR A 285 -20.33 13.57 -12.88
CA THR A 285 -20.70 13.94 -11.50
C THR A 285 -19.49 14.22 -10.61
N ILE A 286 -18.28 13.82 -11.04
CA ILE A 286 -17.07 13.87 -10.22
C ILE A 286 -16.69 15.30 -9.82
N PRO A 287 -16.73 16.32 -10.69
CA PRO A 287 -16.44 17.70 -10.28
C PRO A 287 -17.30 18.16 -9.11
N ASP A 288 -18.61 17.88 -9.12
CA ASP A 288 -19.51 18.24 -8.03
C ASP A 288 -19.19 17.49 -6.74
N LEU A 289 -18.83 16.21 -6.84
CA LEU A 289 -18.40 15.41 -5.70
C LEU A 289 -17.09 15.93 -5.08
N ILE A 290 -16.14 16.42 -5.90
CA ILE A 290 -14.92 17.05 -5.42
C ILE A 290 -15.26 18.30 -4.62
N TYR A 291 -16.11 19.20 -5.14
CA TYR A 291 -16.56 20.37 -4.41
C TYR A 291 -17.32 20.01 -3.13
N LYS A 292 -18.16 18.99 -3.17
CA LYS A 292 -18.84 18.44 -2.00
C LYS A 292 -17.85 17.89 -0.98
N SER A 293 -16.79 17.22 -1.42
CA SER A 293 -15.74 16.68 -0.53
C SER A 293 -14.91 17.79 0.15
N LYS A 294 -14.76 18.94 -0.49
CA LYS A 294 -14.08 20.12 0.04
C LYS A 294 -14.92 20.84 1.11
N ASN A 295 -16.23 20.86 0.94
CA ASN A 295 -17.18 21.66 1.75
C ASN A 295 -17.83 20.83 2.86
N ASN A 296 -17.02 20.38 3.85
CA ASN A 296 -17.52 19.90 5.15
C ASN A 296 -18.34 18.60 5.13
N ASN A 297 -17.68 17.46 4.91
CA ASN A 297 -18.27 16.14 5.11
C ASN A 297 -17.94 15.58 6.51
N LEU A 298 -18.38 16.24 7.57
CA LEU A 298 -18.10 15.83 8.95
C LEU A 298 -18.45 14.36 9.20
N SER A 299 -19.57 13.89 8.68
CA SER A 299 -20.00 12.48 8.84
C SER A 299 -19.02 11.48 8.19
N ILE A 300 -18.48 11.79 7.01
CA ILE A 300 -17.48 10.94 6.36
C ILE A 300 -16.14 11.01 7.10
N ILE A 301 -15.73 12.17 7.56
CA ILE A 301 -14.51 12.36 8.36
C ILE A 301 -14.59 11.53 9.66
N GLU A 302 -15.70 11.57 10.36
CA GLU A 302 -15.94 10.76 11.55
C GLU A 302 -15.93 9.26 11.23
N SER A 303 -16.53 8.87 10.10
CA SER A 303 -16.50 7.50 9.61
C SER A 303 -15.07 7.04 9.31
N ILE A 304 -14.26 7.86 8.63
CA ILE A 304 -12.84 7.59 8.36
C ILE A 304 -12.07 7.36 9.67
N LYS A 305 -12.23 8.24 10.66
CA LYS A 305 -11.57 8.13 11.96
C LYS A 305 -11.96 6.84 12.68
N LYS A 306 -13.26 6.52 12.70
CA LYS A 306 -13.80 5.32 13.31
C LYS A 306 -13.31 4.05 12.62
N ILE A 307 -13.29 4.03 11.29
CA ILE A 307 -12.80 2.89 10.52
C ILE A 307 -11.30 2.72 10.74
N ARG A 308 -10.50 3.79 10.65
CA ARG A 308 -9.06 3.76 10.93
C ARG A 308 -8.76 3.14 12.29
N SER A 309 -9.43 3.59 13.36
CA SER A 309 -9.20 3.07 14.71
C SER A 309 -9.55 1.59 14.88
N ARG A 310 -10.43 1.04 14.04
CA ARG A 310 -10.81 -0.38 14.05
C ARG A 310 -9.96 -1.24 13.11
N THR A 311 -9.32 -0.60 12.13
CA THR A 311 -8.60 -1.30 11.05
C THR A 311 -7.10 -1.36 11.31
N ILE A 312 -6.53 -0.40 12.04
CA ILE A 312 -5.08 -0.28 12.24
C ILE A 312 -4.75 -0.51 13.72
N TYR A 313 -3.85 -1.46 13.98
CA TYR A 313 -3.26 -1.64 15.30
C TYR A 313 -2.24 -0.55 15.60
N ASN A 314 -2.06 -0.21 16.86
CA ASN A 314 -0.95 0.60 17.39
C ASN A 314 -0.64 1.84 16.53
N LEU A 315 -1.66 2.58 16.14
CA LEU A 315 -1.52 3.76 15.29
C LEU A 315 -0.55 4.78 15.91
N GLY A 316 0.49 5.14 15.19
CA GLY A 316 1.57 6.02 15.64
C GLY A 316 2.73 5.30 16.36
N GLU A 317 2.56 4.02 16.70
CA GLU A 317 3.52 3.25 17.51
C GLU A 317 3.98 1.94 16.87
N SER A 318 3.57 1.66 15.62
CA SER A 318 3.83 0.38 14.96
C SER A 318 5.30 0.00 14.99
N ALA A 319 6.20 0.94 14.65
CA ALA A 319 7.65 0.67 14.62
C ALA A 319 8.21 0.34 16.02
N ILE A 320 7.69 0.98 17.07
CA ILE A 320 8.11 0.72 18.48
C ILE A 320 7.69 -0.69 18.88
N ILE A 321 6.46 -1.07 18.61
CA ILE A 321 5.92 -2.41 18.91
C ILE A 321 6.71 -3.49 18.17
N GLY A 322 6.98 -3.28 16.88
CA GLY A 322 7.80 -4.21 16.09
C GLY A 322 9.21 -4.35 16.65
N ALA A 323 9.84 -3.24 17.02
CA ALA A 323 11.16 -3.24 17.59
C ALA A 323 11.23 -3.97 18.94
N GLN A 324 10.24 -3.78 19.81
CA GLN A 324 10.16 -4.48 21.11
C GLN A 324 9.98 -6.00 20.90
N TYR A 325 9.13 -6.40 19.95
CA TYR A 325 8.95 -7.80 19.62
C TYR A 325 10.25 -8.44 19.11
N ILE A 326 10.94 -7.78 18.15
CA ILE A 326 12.19 -8.27 17.59
C ILE A 326 13.26 -8.39 18.69
N GLN A 327 13.36 -7.41 19.59
CA GLN A 327 14.30 -7.46 20.70
C GLN A 327 14.03 -8.67 21.60
N LYS A 328 12.78 -8.88 22.01
CA LYS A 328 12.39 -10.04 22.82
C LYS A 328 12.75 -11.34 22.10
N LEU A 329 12.33 -11.49 20.84
CA LEU A 329 12.58 -12.68 20.04
C LEU A 329 14.09 -12.97 19.89
N THR A 330 14.93 -11.93 19.74
CA THR A 330 16.39 -12.09 19.64
C THR A 330 17.01 -12.66 20.90
N THR A 331 16.40 -12.48 22.09
CA THR A 331 16.87 -13.08 23.34
C THR A 331 16.38 -14.50 23.54
N GLU A 332 15.29 -14.88 22.86
CA GLU A 332 14.71 -16.22 22.94
C GLU A 332 15.33 -17.21 21.93
N LEU A 333 15.94 -16.71 20.84
CA LEU A 333 16.68 -17.45 19.82
C LEU A 333 18.21 -17.45 20.10
#